data_5f99ef7eb1905a09158187b689e9ecca
#
_entry.id   5f99ef7eb1905a09158187b689e9ecca
#
_cell.length_a   1.000
_cell.length_b   1.000
_cell.length_c   1.000
_cell.angle_alpha   90.00
_cell.angle_beta   90.00
_cell.angle_gamma   90.00
#
_symmetry.space_group_name_H-M   'P 1'
#
loop_
_entity.id
_entity.type
_entity.pdbx_description
1 polymer ?
#
loop_
_entity_poly.entity_id
_entity_poly.type
_entity_poly.pdbx_seq_one_letter_code
_entity_poly.pdbx_strand_id
1 'polypeptide(L)'
;MTVNFDLTVIWAFIIAFAVFAYVVMDGFDLGIGILFPTFEVGPERDRAMNSIAPVWDGNETWLVLGGGGLFAAFPLAYAVVLPATYPLIIAMLLGLVFRGVAFEYRWRDPDHRRLWDAAFTGGSLVAAMAQGMTLGALLQGIEVVDRAYAGSWFDWLTPYTLLTGLGTVAGYALLGATWLVWKLDGPSQHHARQLAKRAAWATLVLMGGVSLYNLGLRPEYAVRWLTAPEIYFVAPVPVLTGVVAIMLLRSLSVERHSKPFWLSLALFFFGMAGLGVTMWPFVVPPGLTIWDAAAPERSQMFMLVGVAITMPLIIAYTAWAYWVFRGKVADEGYH
;
A
#
# COMPACT_ATOMS: atom_id res chain seq x y z
N MET A 1 26.98 3.86 -29.26
CA MET A 1 26.33 4.39 -28.04
C MET A 1 26.25 3.24 -27.05
N THR A 2 27.12 3.20 -26.06
CA THR A 2 26.96 2.30 -24.92
C THR A 2 25.80 2.86 -24.08
N VAL A 3 24.68 2.16 -24.05
CA VAL A 3 23.60 2.48 -23.12
C VAL A 3 24.14 2.13 -21.74
N ASN A 4 24.65 3.12 -21.02
CA ASN A 4 25.00 2.95 -19.62
C ASN A 4 23.68 2.87 -18.84
N PHE A 5 23.30 1.66 -18.46
CA PHE A 5 22.18 1.45 -17.55
C PHE A 5 22.59 1.93 -16.15
N ASP A 6 21.87 2.93 -15.63
CA ASP A 6 22.03 3.38 -14.26
C ASP A 6 21.40 2.34 -13.31
N LEU A 7 22.23 1.52 -12.67
CA LEU A 7 21.79 0.47 -11.74
C LEU A 7 21.02 1.05 -10.57
N THR A 8 21.34 2.24 -10.12
CA THR A 8 20.65 2.90 -9.01
C THR A 8 19.21 3.22 -9.37
N VAL A 9 18.95 3.69 -10.60
CA VAL A 9 17.61 3.94 -11.11
C VAL A 9 16.84 2.63 -11.26
N ILE A 10 17.48 1.56 -11.76
CA ILE A 10 16.85 0.25 -11.86
C ILE A 10 16.41 -0.24 -10.48
N TRP A 11 17.25 -0.14 -9.46
CA TRP A 11 16.91 -0.53 -8.09
C TRP A 11 15.80 0.33 -7.49
N ALA A 12 15.79 1.63 -7.77
CA ALA A 12 14.69 2.50 -7.33
C ALA A 12 13.33 2.02 -7.89
N PHE A 13 13.30 1.64 -9.17
CA PHE A 13 12.08 1.10 -9.79
C PHE A 13 11.71 -0.29 -9.26
N ILE A 14 12.67 -1.17 -8.99
CA ILE A 14 12.40 -2.51 -8.40
C ILE A 14 11.78 -2.36 -7.02
N ILE A 15 12.32 -1.48 -6.17
CA ILE A 15 11.78 -1.23 -4.82
C ILE A 15 10.41 -0.55 -4.90
N ALA A 16 10.25 0.46 -5.77
CA ALA A 16 8.95 1.10 -5.98
C ALA A 16 7.89 0.08 -6.44
N PHE A 17 8.25 -0.85 -7.33
CA PHE A 17 7.36 -1.93 -7.74
C PHE A 17 7.03 -2.88 -6.58
N ALA A 18 8.01 -3.29 -5.77
CA ALA A 18 7.78 -4.16 -4.61
C ALA A 18 6.86 -3.50 -3.58
N VAL A 19 7.08 -2.22 -3.28
CA VAL A 19 6.22 -1.42 -2.39
C VAL A 19 4.81 -1.29 -2.99
N PHE A 20 4.69 -1.02 -4.28
CA PHE A 20 3.39 -0.96 -4.95
C PHE A 20 2.65 -2.31 -4.90
N ALA A 21 3.35 -3.41 -5.21
CA ALA A 21 2.78 -4.75 -5.12
C ALA A 21 2.28 -5.05 -3.69
N TYR A 22 3.07 -4.74 -2.67
CA TYR A 22 2.66 -4.85 -1.28
C TYR A 22 1.40 -4.03 -0.98
N VAL A 23 1.43 -2.74 -1.32
CA VAL A 23 0.32 -1.80 -1.06
C VAL A 23 -0.99 -2.25 -1.70
N VAL A 24 -0.96 -2.81 -2.90
CA VAL A 24 -2.19 -3.24 -3.56
C VAL A 24 -2.62 -4.64 -3.16
N MET A 25 -1.69 -5.56 -2.92
CA MET A 25 -1.99 -6.95 -2.61
C MET A 25 -2.33 -7.14 -1.12
N ASP A 26 -1.46 -6.75 -0.20
CA ASP A 26 -1.77 -6.79 1.22
C ASP A 26 -2.79 -5.68 1.60
N GLY A 27 -2.85 -4.60 0.83
CA GLY A 27 -3.82 -3.52 1.06
C GLY A 27 -5.27 -3.96 0.99
N PHE A 28 -5.69 -4.84 0.07
CA PHE A 28 -7.07 -5.34 0.08
C PHE A 28 -7.30 -6.34 1.22
N ASP A 29 -6.28 -7.09 1.64
CA ASP A 29 -6.37 -7.99 2.79
C ASP A 29 -6.57 -7.20 4.09
N LEU A 30 -5.75 -6.15 4.31
CA LEU A 30 -5.92 -5.22 5.43
C LEU A 30 -7.27 -4.50 5.36
N GLY A 31 -7.70 -4.15 4.14
CA GLY A 31 -8.99 -3.53 3.89
C GLY A 31 -10.16 -4.40 4.33
N ILE A 32 -10.10 -5.71 4.11
CA ILE A 32 -11.10 -6.65 4.61
C ILE A 32 -11.10 -6.68 6.14
N GLY A 33 -9.91 -6.70 6.78
CA GLY A 33 -9.79 -6.63 8.23
C GLY A 33 -10.41 -5.36 8.81
N ILE A 34 -10.20 -4.20 8.18
CA ILE A 34 -10.81 -2.91 8.57
C ILE A 34 -12.33 -2.96 8.46
N LEU A 35 -12.87 -3.58 7.41
CA LEU A 35 -14.31 -3.68 7.15
C LEU A 35 -14.98 -4.83 7.90
N PHE A 36 -14.21 -5.74 8.47
CA PHE A 36 -14.69 -6.99 9.07
C PHE A 36 -15.82 -6.83 10.09
N PRO A 37 -15.79 -5.82 11.01
CA PRO A 37 -16.86 -5.62 11.98
C PRO A 37 -18.21 -5.24 11.36
N THR A 38 -18.22 -4.79 10.11
CA THR A 38 -19.45 -4.35 9.43
C THR A 38 -20.28 -5.53 8.90
N PHE A 39 -19.69 -6.73 8.82
CA PHE A 39 -20.37 -7.96 8.42
C PHE A 39 -21.00 -8.66 9.63
N GLU A 40 -22.12 -9.35 9.41
CA GLU A 40 -22.79 -10.11 10.46
C GLU A 40 -21.90 -11.24 10.99
N VAL A 41 -21.96 -11.46 12.31
CA VAL A 41 -21.18 -12.52 12.97
C VAL A 41 -21.67 -13.89 12.49
N GLY A 42 -20.76 -14.72 12.03
CA GLY A 42 -21.05 -16.05 11.49
C GLY A 42 -20.68 -16.16 10.02
N PRO A 43 -21.53 -16.77 9.18
CA PRO A 43 -21.19 -17.12 7.79
C PRO A 43 -20.71 -15.94 6.93
N GLU A 44 -21.23 -14.73 7.14
CA GLU A 44 -20.80 -13.55 6.35
C GLU A 44 -19.35 -13.18 6.63
N ARG A 45 -18.95 -13.11 7.92
CA ARG A 45 -17.55 -12.88 8.31
C ARG A 45 -16.65 -14.00 7.82
N ASP A 46 -17.12 -15.24 7.92
CA ASP A 46 -16.36 -16.40 7.48
C ASP A 46 -16.08 -16.33 5.99
N ARG A 47 -17.07 -16.01 5.17
CA ARG A 47 -16.90 -15.81 3.72
C ARG A 47 -15.99 -14.64 3.38
N ALA A 48 -16.09 -13.52 4.12
CA ALA A 48 -15.20 -12.37 3.91
C ALA A 48 -13.74 -12.75 4.18
N MET A 49 -13.44 -13.42 5.30
CA MET A 49 -12.11 -13.89 5.65
C MET A 49 -11.59 -14.96 4.68
N ASN A 50 -12.43 -15.95 4.32
CA ASN A 50 -12.08 -17.01 3.37
C ASN A 50 -11.76 -16.48 1.97
N SER A 51 -12.23 -15.27 1.61
CA SER A 51 -11.93 -14.68 0.31
C SER A 51 -10.44 -14.38 0.10
N ILE A 52 -9.66 -14.25 1.16
CA ILE A 52 -8.22 -13.96 1.14
C ILE A 52 -7.38 -15.14 1.67
N ALA A 53 -7.99 -16.14 2.27
CA ALA A 53 -7.30 -17.29 2.85
C ALA A 53 -6.23 -17.93 1.93
N PRO A 54 -6.45 -18.06 0.61
CA PRO A 54 -5.46 -18.67 -0.27
C PRO A 54 -4.25 -17.80 -0.60
N VAL A 55 -4.27 -16.49 -0.30
CA VAL A 55 -3.32 -15.51 -0.88
C VAL A 55 -2.67 -14.58 0.14
N TRP A 56 -3.24 -14.39 1.32
CA TRP A 56 -2.82 -13.36 2.28
C TRP A 56 -1.35 -13.47 2.71
N ASP A 57 -0.85 -14.67 2.99
CA ASP A 57 0.54 -14.90 3.39
C ASP A 57 1.52 -14.57 2.25
N GLY A 58 1.16 -14.98 1.02
CA GLY A 58 1.92 -14.62 -0.18
C GLY A 58 1.96 -13.12 -0.46
N ASN A 59 0.91 -12.38 -0.10
CA ASN A 59 0.84 -10.94 -0.29
C ASN A 59 1.79 -10.18 0.65
N GLU A 60 1.98 -10.65 1.88
CA GLU A 60 2.93 -10.06 2.83
C GLU A 60 4.40 -10.18 2.39
N THR A 61 4.75 -11.15 1.55
CA THR A 61 6.14 -11.34 1.09
C THR A 61 6.69 -10.13 0.34
N TRP A 62 5.84 -9.31 -0.30
CA TRP A 62 6.25 -8.09 -0.97
C TRP A 62 6.79 -7.02 -0.01
N LEU A 63 6.33 -7.01 1.25
CA LEU A 63 6.91 -6.14 2.30
C LEU A 63 8.36 -6.49 2.57
N VAL A 64 8.67 -7.79 2.61
CA VAL A 64 10.05 -8.27 2.84
C VAL A 64 10.95 -7.86 1.69
N LEU A 65 10.48 -7.98 0.44
CA LEU A 65 11.24 -7.53 -0.72
C LEU A 65 11.43 -6.00 -0.72
N GLY A 66 10.40 -5.23 -0.38
CA GLY A 66 10.49 -3.76 -0.29
C GLY A 66 11.47 -3.31 0.79
N GLY A 67 11.32 -3.81 2.02
CA GLY A 67 12.17 -3.45 3.16
C GLY A 67 13.60 -4.00 3.03
N GLY A 68 13.76 -5.28 2.66
CA GLY A 68 15.06 -5.90 2.42
C GLY A 68 15.78 -5.30 1.21
N GLY A 69 15.03 -5.00 0.14
CA GLY A 69 15.55 -4.30 -1.04
C GLY A 69 16.03 -2.88 -0.72
N LEU A 70 15.27 -2.14 0.09
CA LEU A 70 15.69 -0.81 0.56
C LEU A 70 16.99 -0.90 1.38
N PHE A 71 17.07 -1.84 2.32
CA PHE A 71 18.28 -2.08 3.12
C PHE A 71 19.48 -2.42 2.24
N ALA A 72 19.30 -3.27 1.24
CA ALA A 72 20.37 -3.78 0.42
C ALA A 72 20.84 -2.78 -0.66
N ALA A 73 19.91 -2.11 -1.36
CA ALA A 73 20.22 -1.21 -2.47
C ALA A 73 20.42 0.25 -2.03
N PHE A 74 19.75 0.68 -0.97
CA PHE A 74 19.82 2.05 -0.42
C PHE A 74 20.05 2.04 1.09
N PRO A 75 21.21 1.49 1.57
CA PRO A 75 21.47 1.29 3.00
C PRO A 75 21.41 2.58 3.83
N LEU A 76 21.84 3.70 3.26
CA LEU A 76 21.78 4.98 3.94
C LEU A 76 20.31 5.46 4.11
N ALA A 77 19.48 5.31 3.09
CA ALA A 77 18.06 5.63 3.22
C ALA A 77 17.39 4.77 4.31
N TYR A 78 17.69 3.48 4.33
CA TYR A 78 17.21 2.57 5.37
C TYR A 78 17.65 3.04 6.77
N ALA A 79 18.94 3.39 6.94
CA ALA A 79 19.52 3.85 8.21
C ALA A 79 18.94 5.18 8.70
N VAL A 80 18.36 6.00 7.82
CA VAL A 80 17.71 7.27 8.15
C VAL A 80 16.22 7.10 8.39
N VAL A 81 15.52 6.39 7.50
CA VAL A 81 14.06 6.25 7.55
C VAL A 81 13.60 5.44 8.76
N LEU A 82 14.29 4.33 9.08
CA LEU A 82 13.88 3.49 10.20
C LEU A 82 13.91 4.21 11.55
N PRO A 83 15.00 4.89 11.96
CA PRO A 83 15.00 5.65 13.20
C PRO A 83 13.94 6.77 13.23
N ALA A 84 13.73 7.45 12.11
CA ALA A 84 12.73 8.53 12.01
C ALA A 84 11.29 8.04 12.17
N THR A 85 11.01 6.79 11.77
CA THR A 85 9.65 6.20 11.77
C THR A 85 9.54 4.97 12.67
N TYR A 86 10.50 4.76 13.54
CA TYR A 86 10.63 3.59 14.40
C TYR A 86 9.34 3.17 15.13
N PRO A 87 8.59 4.07 15.81
CA PRO A 87 7.35 3.68 16.47
C PRO A 87 6.26 3.20 15.50
N LEU A 88 6.20 3.77 14.30
CA LEU A 88 5.26 3.39 13.26
C LEU A 88 5.60 2.01 12.69
N ILE A 89 6.88 1.75 12.44
CA ILE A 89 7.33 0.44 11.93
C ILE A 89 7.03 -0.66 12.95
N ILE A 90 7.29 -0.42 14.25
CA ILE A 90 6.93 -1.39 15.30
C ILE A 90 5.42 -1.60 15.38
N ALA A 91 4.64 -0.52 15.37
CA ALA A 91 3.18 -0.61 15.40
C ALA A 91 2.64 -1.40 14.19
N MET A 92 3.18 -1.14 13.00
CA MET A 92 2.84 -1.87 11.78
C MET A 92 3.12 -3.37 11.93
N LEU A 93 4.35 -3.74 12.35
CA LEU A 93 4.75 -5.14 12.49
C LEU A 93 3.92 -5.86 13.55
N LEU A 94 3.65 -5.23 14.70
CA LEU A 94 2.77 -5.79 15.72
C LEU A 94 1.34 -5.95 15.19
N GLY A 95 0.83 -4.97 14.44
CA GLY A 95 -0.47 -5.06 13.79
C GLY A 95 -0.57 -6.25 12.85
N LEU A 96 0.45 -6.47 12.01
CA LEU A 96 0.53 -7.62 11.11
C LEU A 96 0.63 -8.95 11.86
N VAL A 97 1.40 -9.02 12.95
CA VAL A 97 1.47 -10.23 13.80
C VAL A 97 0.10 -10.55 14.41
N PHE A 98 -0.59 -9.57 15.01
CA PHE A 98 -1.93 -9.80 15.57
C PHE A 98 -2.94 -10.22 14.52
N ARG A 99 -2.89 -9.62 13.32
CA ARG A 99 -3.72 -10.01 12.19
C ARG A 99 -3.46 -11.45 11.76
N GLY A 100 -2.20 -11.83 11.54
CA GLY A 100 -1.81 -13.17 11.10
C GLY A 100 -2.17 -14.24 12.12
N VAL A 101 -1.91 -13.99 13.41
CA VAL A 101 -2.30 -14.90 14.50
C VAL A 101 -3.83 -15.03 14.55
N ALA A 102 -4.58 -13.94 14.43
CA ALA A 102 -6.04 -13.96 14.45
C ALA A 102 -6.60 -14.77 13.28
N PHE A 103 -5.98 -14.69 12.10
CA PHE A 103 -6.39 -15.44 10.92
C PHE A 103 -6.36 -16.95 11.17
N GLU A 104 -5.28 -17.45 11.79
CA GLU A 104 -5.10 -18.88 12.10
C GLU A 104 -5.94 -19.35 13.30
N TYR A 105 -5.94 -18.58 14.40
CA TYR A 105 -6.55 -19.02 15.67
C TYR A 105 -8.06 -18.84 15.72
N ARG A 106 -8.63 -17.94 14.95
CA ARG A 106 -10.09 -17.72 14.89
C ARG A 106 -10.89 -19.01 14.62
N TRP A 107 -10.31 -19.95 13.89
CA TRP A 107 -10.91 -21.24 13.55
C TRP A 107 -10.60 -22.33 14.57
N ARG A 108 -9.47 -22.22 15.25
CA ARG A 108 -9.01 -23.22 16.23
C ARG A 108 -9.51 -22.97 17.64
N ASP A 109 -9.95 -21.74 17.95
CA ASP A 109 -10.43 -21.30 19.26
C ASP A 109 -11.79 -20.59 19.11
N PRO A 110 -12.87 -21.37 18.89
CA PRO A 110 -14.21 -20.82 18.68
C PRO A 110 -14.77 -20.11 19.91
N ASP A 111 -14.31 -20.45 21.12
CA ASP A 111 -14.78 -19.84 22.37
C ASP A 111 -14.34 -18.37 22.49
N HIS A 112 -13.19 -18.02 21.93
CA HIS A 112 -12.65 -16.64 21.94
C HIS A 112 -12.74 -15.96 20.57
N ARG A 113 -13.63 -16.40 19.69
CA ARG A 113 -13.78 -15.91 18.31
C ARG A 113 -13.92 -14.38 18.22
N ARG A 114 -14.62 -13.75 19.19
CA ARG A 114 -14.75 -12.29 19.25
C ARG A 114 -13.42 -11.58 19.50
N LEU A 115 -12.53 -12.18 20.29
CA LEU A 115 -11.18 -11.64 20.53
C LEU A 115 -10.35 -11.69 19.25
N TRP A 116 -10.42 -12.81 18.52
CA TRP A 116 -9.72 -12.96 17.25
C TRP A 116 -10.28 -12.04 16.17
N ASP A 117 -11.60 -11.83 16.12
CA ASP A 117 -12.22 -10.84 15.24
C ASP A 117 -11.71 -9.42 15.54
N ALA A 118 -11.59 -9.06 16.82
CA ALA A 118 -11.06 -7.76 17.25
C ALA A 118 -9.55 -7.62 16.95
N ALA A 119 -8.76 -8.69 17.11
CA ALA A 119 -7.34 -8.70 16.77
C ALA A 119 -7.11 -8.59 15.27
N PHE A 120 -7.94 -9.27 14.44
CA PHE A 120 -7.89 -9.15 12.99
C PHE A 120 -8.19 -7.73 12.52
N THR A 121 -9.24 -7.12 13.04
CA THR A 121 -9.62 -5.74 12.72
C THR A 121 -8.63 -4.73 13.24
N GLY A 122 -8.27 -4.81 14.51
CA GLY A 122 -7.34 -3.88 15.17
C GLY A 122 -5.95 -3.95 14.56
N GLY A 123 -5.44 -5.16 14.31
CA GLY A 123 -4.15 -5.36 13.66
C GLY A 123 -4.11 -4.76 12.25
N SER A 124 -5.17 -5.00 11.45
CA SER A 124 -5.28 -4.44 10.10
C SER A 124 -5.37 -2.91 10.11
N LEU A 125 -6.13 -2.34 11.03
CA LEU A 125 -6.28 -0.88 11.16
C LEU A 125 -4.96 -0.21 11.58
N VAL A 126 -4.28 -0.77 12.59
CA VAL A 126 -2.99 -0.26 13.08
C VAL A 126 -1.92 -0.36 11.99
N ALA A 127 -1.84 -1.50 11.29
CA ALA A 127 -0.89 -1.67 10.20
C ALA A 127 -1.12 -0.66 9.07
N ALA A 128 -2.37 -0.51 8.60
CA ALA A 128 -2.72 0.44 7.54
C ALA A 128 -2.44 1.90 7.95
N MET A 129 -2.80 2.27 9.18
CA MET A 129 -2.56 3.62 9.71
C MET A 129 -1.06 3.92 9.79
N ALA A 130 -0.27 3.00 10.35
CA ALA A 130 1.17 3.14 10.48
C ALA A 130 1.89 3.25 9.13
N GLN A 131 1.46 2.46 8.13
CA GLN A 131 1.99 2.55 6.76
C GLN A 131 1.75 3.93 6.14
N GLY A 132 0.53 4.42 6.24
CA GLY A 132 0.18 5.75 5.71
C GLY A 132 0.89 6.89 6.44
N MET A 133 1.04 6.80 7.76
CA MET A 133 1.81 7.78 8.54
C MET A 133 3.30 7.73 8.19
N THR A 134 3.88 6.55 7.97
CA THR A 134 5.27 6.39 7.51
C THR A 134 5.48 7.07 6.15
N LEU A 135 4.55 6.87 5.22
CA LEU A 135 4.57 7.56 3.93
C LEU A 135 4.48 9.09 4.11
N GLY A 136 3.60 9.56 4.98
CA GLY A 136 3.47 10.97 5.30
C GLY A 136 4.73 11.57 5.91
N ALA A 137 5.39 10.87 6.83
CA ALA A 137 6.65 11.30 7.42
C ALA A 137 7.76 11.44 6.36
N LEU A 138 7.82 10.48 5.41
CA LEU A 138 8.77 10.54 4.30
C LEU A 138 8.50 11.74 3.37
N LEU A 139 7.24 11.98 2.99
CA LEU A 139 6.86 13.10 2.11
C LEU A 139 7.08 14.47 2.75
N GLN A 140 6.79 14.62 4.02
CA GLN A 140 7.04 15.86 4.75
C GLN A 140 8.54 16.13 4.88
N GLY A 141 9.37 15.10 4.78
CA GLY A 141 10.82 15.12 4.80
C GLY A 141 11.39 14.77 6.16
N ILE A 142 12.53 14.12 6.10
CA ILE A 142 13.28 13.65 7.27
C ILE A 142 14.57 14.46 7.36
N GLU A 143 14.84 15.03 8.54
CA GLU A 143 16.08 15.79 8.77
C GLU A 143 17.28 14.84 8.83
N VAL A 144 18.30 15.12 7.99
CA VAL A 144 19.50 14.30 7.88
C VAL A 144 20.72 15.19 8.10
N VAL A 145 21.50 14.87 9.12
CA VAL A 145 22.79 15.52 9.42
C VAL A 145 23.84 14.43 9.58
N ASP A 146 25.01 14.63 9.02
CA ASP A 146 26.14 13.67 9.09
C ASP A 146 25.74 12.22 8.74
N ARG A 147 24.89 12.06 7.70
CA ARG A 147 24.39 10.77 7.21
C ARG A 147 23.52 10.00 8.23
N ALA A 148 22.94 10.69 9.19
CA ALA A 148 22.06 10.10 10.20
C ALA A 148 20.78 10.93 10.37
N TYR A 149 19.72 10.31 10.91
CA TYR A 149 18.54 11.04 11.35
C TYR A 149 18.87 11.97 12.51
N ALA A 150 18.53 13.25 12.39
CA ALA A 150 18.84 14.29 13.36
C ALA A 150 17.59 14.92 14.01
N GLY A 151 16.41 14.43 13.70
CA GLY A 151 15.15 14.93 14.23
C GLY A 151 14.81 14.43 15.64
N SER A 152 13.58 14.73 16.06
CA SER A 152 13.04 14.39 17.39
C SER A 152 12.23 13.09 17.36
N TRP A 153 11.95 12.53 18.55
CA TRP A 153 11.20 11.28 18.71
C TRP A 153 9.76 11.32 18.17
N PHE A 154 9.16 12.51 18.02
CA PHE A 154 7.77 12.70 17.62
C PHE A 154 7.57 13.37 16.25
N ASP A 155 8.62 13.51 15.43
CA ASP A 155 8.54 14.14 14.11
C ASP A 155 7.59 13.40 13.15
N TRP A 156 7.38 12.10 13.39
CA TRP A 156 6.41 11.28 12.67
C TRP A 156 4.94 11.56 13.03
N LEU A 157 4.67 12.32 14.10
CA LEU A 157 3.30 12.61 14.58
C LEU A 157 2.90 14.05 14.25
N THR A 158 2.38 14.26 13.08
CA THR A 158 1.93 15.56 12.56
C THR A 158 0.52 15.47 11.98
N PRO A 159 -0.18 16.60 11.80
CA PRO A 159 -1.48 16.60 11.11
C PRO A 159 -1.40 16.01 9.71
N TYR A 160 -0.28 16.19 9.00
CA TYR A 160 -0.09 15.63 7.67
C TYR A 160 0.07 14.11 7.70
N THR A 161 0.87 13.57 8.62
CA THR A 161 1.03 12.12 8.74
C THR A 161 -0.26 11.43 9.19
N LEU A 162 -1.04 12.07 10.06
CA LEU A 162 -2.38 11.58 10.42
C LEU A 162 -3.32 11.56 9.20
N LEU A 163 -3.29 12.62 8.38
CA LEU A 163 -4.10 12.69 7.16
C LEU A 163 -3.72 11.59 6.16
N THR A 164 -2.42 11.36 5.95
CA THR A 164 -1.94 10.26 5.07
C THR A 164 -2.27 8.89 5.64
N GLY A 165 -2.20 8.71 6.97
CA GLY A 165 -2.64 7.50 7.66
C GLY A 165 -4.11 7.21 7.42
N LEU A 166 -4.99 8.18 7.64
CA LEU A 166 -6.42 8.06 7.38
C LEU A 166 -6.71 7.81 5.89
N GLY A 167 -5.96 8.46 4.99
CA GLY A 167 -6.04 8.23 3.55
C GLY A 167 -5.74 6.79 3.17
N THR A 168 -4.71 6.20 3.77
CA THR A 168 -4.33 4.79 3.55
C THR A 168 -5.38 3.83 4.09
N VAL A 169 -5.91 4.07 5.29
CA VAL A 169 -7.01 3.28 5.87
C VAL A 169 -8.24 3.29 4.96
N ALA A 170 -8.65 4.47 4.47
CA ALA A 170 -9.78 4.58 3.55
C ALA A 170 -9.51 3.90 2.20
N GLY A 171 -8.29 4.07 1.68
CA GLY A 171 -7.86 3.42 0.45
C GLY A 171 -7.86 1.89 0.55
N TYR A 172 -7.32 1.35 1.62
CA TYR A 172 -7.34 -0.11 1.86
C TYR A 172 -8.77 -0.62 2.07
N ALA A 173 -9.61 0.11 2.80
CA ALA A 173 -11.02 -0.22 2.89
C ALA A 173 -11.71 -0.24 1.51
N LEU A 174 -11.33 0.68 0.60
CA LEU A 174 -11.82 0.66 -0.79
C LEU A 174 -11.34 -0.59 -1.55
N LEU A 175 -10.05 -0.95 -1.45
CA LEU A 175 -9.52 -2.17 -2.08
C LEU A 175 -10.22 -3.41 -1.55
N GLY A 176 -10.33 -3.57 -0.22
CA GLY A 176 -11.02 -4.70 0.42
C GLY A 176 -12.49 -4.77 0.03
N ALA A 177 -13.22 -3.66 0.07
CA ALA A 177 -14.64 -3.62 -0.33
C ALA A 177 -14.84 -4.01 -1.79
N THR A 178 -14.01 -3.50 -2.71
CA THR A 178 -14.10 -3.82 -4.14
C THR A 178 -13.67 -5.25 -4.45
N TRP A 179 -12.72 -5.81 -3.70
CA TRP A 179 -12.40 -7.23 -3.73
C TRP A 179 -13.60 -8.09 -3.30
N LEU A 180 -14.26 -7.76 -2.19
CA LEU A 180 -15.45 -8.47 -1.72
C LEU A 180 -16.63 -8.36 -2.70
N VAL A 181 -16.79 -7.22 -3.39
CA VAL A 181 -17.77 -7.11 -4.49
C VAL A 181 -17.48 -8.12 -5.60
N TRP A 182 -16.22 -8.42 -5.87
CA TRP A 182 -15.85 -9.42 -6.86
C TRP A 182 -16.02 -10.85 -6.35
N LYS A 183 -15.65 -11.12 -5.09
CA LYS A 183 -15.56 -12.46 -4.51
C LYS A 183 -16.85 -12.98 -3.88
N LEU A 184 -17.72 -12.12 -3.38
CA LEU A 184 -18.97 -12.48 -2.75
C LEU A 184 -20.15 -12.43 -3.73
N ASP A 185 -21.29 -12.96 -3.31
CA ASP A 185 -22.58 -12.92 -3.98
C ASP A 185 -23.71 -12.56 -3.01
N GLY A 186 -24.94 -12.41 -3.52
CA GLY A 186 -26.14 -12.16 -2.74
C GLY A 186 -26.08 -10.93 -1.84
N PRO A 187 -26.68 -11.00 -0.64
CA PRO A 187 -26.74 -9.86 0.29
C PRO A 187 -25.38 -9.32 0.71
N SER A 188 -24.41 -10.20 0.99
CA SER A 188 -23.05 -9.82 1.40
C SER A 188 -22.31 -9.05 0.29
N GLN A 189 -22.53 -9.40 -0.99
CA GLN A 189 -22.01 -8.63 -2.12
C GLN A 189 -22.62 -7.24 -2.18
N HIS A 190 -23.95 -7.14 -1.95
CA HIS A 190 -24.64 -5.85 -1.95
C HIS A 190 -24.13 -4.96 -0.82
N HIS A 191 -23.94 -5.53 0.39
CA HIS A 191 -23.33 -4.82 1.52
C HIS A 191 -21.91 -4.32 1.18
N ALA A 192 -21.05 -5.20 0.65
CA ALA A 192 -19.71 -4.84 0.20
C ALA A 192 -19.72 -3.69 -0.82
N ARG A 193 -20.69 -3.66 -1.75
CA ARG A 193 -20.84 -2.58 -2.73
C ARG A 193 -21.21 -1.24 -2.08
N GLN A 194 -22.03 -1.24 -1.04
CA GLN A 194 -22.36 -0.02 -0.29
C GLN A 194 -21.12 0.50 0.45
N LEU A 195 -20.36 -0.40 1.07
CA LEU A 195 -19.07 -0.07 1.70
C LEU A 195 -18.08 0.49 0.68
N ALA A 196 -17.97 -0.13 -0.49
CA ALA A 196 -17.10 0.35 -1.57
C ALA A 196 -17.45 1.77 -2.04
N LYS A 197 -18.75 2.11 -2.14
CA LYS A 197 -19.18 3.48 -2.47
C LYS A 197 -18.73 4.49 -1.40
N ARG A 198 -18.92 4.17 -0.12
CA ARG A 198 -18.53 5.04 1.00
C ARG A 198 -17.01 5.19 1.06
N ALA A 199 -16.28 4.08 0.97
CA ALA A 199 -14.83 4.06 0.96
C ALA A 199 -14.25 4.81 -0.26
N ALA A 200 -14.87 4.71 -1.44
CA ALA A 200 -14.43 5.46 -2.63
C ALA A 200 -14.50 6.98 -2.40
N TRP A 201 -15.60 7.48 -1.86
CA TRP A 201 -15.71 8.90 -1.53
C TRP A 201 -14.73 9.34 -0.46
N ALA A 202 -14.57 8.55 0.63
CA ALA A 202 -13.60 8.84 1.67
C ALA A 202 -12.17 8.88 1.12
N THR A 203 -11.79 7.88 0.29
CA THR A 203 -10.48 7.82 -0.36
C THR A 203 -10.23 9.03 -1.25
N LEU A 204 -11.20 9.41 -2.10
CA LEU A 204 -11.04 10.54 -3.02
C LEU A 204 -10.91 11.87 -2.27
N VAL A 205 -11.70 12.08 -1.22
CA VAL A 205 -11.63 13.29 -0.39
C VAL A 205 -10.28 13.37 0.33
N LEU A 206 -9.85 12.27 0.99
CA LEU A 206 -8.59 12.23 1.73
C LEU A 206 -7.38 12.33 0.78
N MET A 207 -7.42 11.64 -0.37
CA MET A 207 -6.37 11.74 -1.39
C MET A 207 -6.27 13.18 -1.96
N GLY A 208 -7.40 13.84 -2.20
CA GLY A 208 -7.43 15.25 -2.58
C GLY A 208 -6.87 16.14 -1.49
N GLY A 209 -7.23 15.90 -0.23
CA GLY A 209 -6.70 16.61 0.94
C GLY A 209 -5.19 16.46 1.10
N VAL A 210 -4.67 15.22 0.98
CA VAL A 210 -3.22 14.94 0.99
C VAL A 210 -2.52 15.65 -0.16
N SER A 211 -3.09 15.60 -1.38
CA SER A 211 -2.48 16.24 -2.55
C SER A 211 -2.43 17.75 -2.41
N LEU A 212 -3.48 18.38 -1.92
CA LEU A 212 -3.52 19.83 -1.68
C LEU A 212 -2.55 20.24 -0.57
N TYR A 213 -2.52 19.49 0.54
CA TYR A 213 -1.59 19.76 1.63
C TYR A 213 -0.14 19.64 1.18
N ASN A 214 0.14 18.64 0.33
CA ASN A 214 1.49 18.37 -0.20
C ASN A 214 2.06 19.56 -1.00
N LEU A 215 1.22 20.31 -1.73
CA LEU A 215 1.66 21.52 -2.43
C LEU A 215 2.17 22.61 -1.48
N GLY A 216 1.68 22.64 -0.24
CA GLY A 216 2.11 23.59 0.79
C GLY A 216 3.27 23.11 1.65
N LEU A 217 3.66 21.83 1.56
CA LEU A 217 4.73 21.28 2.40
C LEU A 217 6.11 21.84 2.03
N ARG A 218 6.38 21.95 0.73
CA ARG A 218 7.67 22.36 0.18
C ARG A 218 7.48 23.15 -1.10
N PRO A 219 8.20 24.27 -1.29
CA PRO A 219 8.14 25.05 -2.52
C PRO A 219 8.45 24.22 -3.77
N GLU A 220 9.39 23.27 -3.67
CA GLU A 220 9.81 22.43 -4.79
C GLU A 220 8.68 21.55 -5.31
N TYR A 221 7.79 21.11 -4.43
CA TYR A 221 6.62 20.31 -4.81
C TYR A 221 5.62 21.16 -5.61
N ALA A 222 5.33 22.36 -5.12
CA ALA A 222 4.44 23.29 -5.84
C ALA A 222 5.02 23.68 -7.23
N VAL A 223 6.30 23.98 -7.30
CA VAL A 223 6.97 24.29 -8.57
C VAL A 223 6.83 23.14 -9.55
N ARG A 224 7.13 21.91 -9.13
CA ARG A 224 7.05 20.72 -10.00
C ARG A 224 5.64 20.46 -10.54
N TRP A 225 4.62 20.69 -9.73
CA TRP A 225 3.24 20.40 -10.11
C TRP A 225 2.53 21.52 -10.83
N LEU A 226 2.97 22.79 -10.66
CA LEU A 226 2.20 23.96 -11.09
C LEU A 226 2.93 24.87 -12.09
N THR A 227 4.25 24.67 -12.32
CA THR A 227 5.02 25.55 -13.22
C THR A 227 5.44 24.86 -14.51
N ALA A 228 5.54 25.67 -15.58
CA ALA A 228 6.07 25.20 -16.86
C ALA A 228 7.63 25.20 -16.81
N PRO A 229 8.30 24.24 -17.49
CA PRO A 229 7.69 23.24 -18.40
C PRO A 229 7.22 21.95 -17.70
N GLU A 230 7.50 21.74 -16.42
CA GLU A 230 7.28 20.51 -15.68
C GLU A 230 5.82 20.09 -15.69
N ILE A 231 4.89 21.03 -15.56
CA ILE A 231 3.45 20.77 -15.53
C ILE A 231 2.97 19.94 -16.75
N TYR A 232 3.56 20.14 -17.93
CA TYR A 232 3.14 19.42 -19.14
C TYR A 232 3.46 17.92 -19.07
N PHE A 233 4.49 17.53 -18.30
CA PHE A 233 4.88 16.13 -18.12
C PHE A 233 4.15 15.47 -16.97
N VAL A 234 3.78 16.22 -15.93
CA VAL A 234 3.14 15.66 -14.72
C VAL A 234 1.61 15.74 -14.72
N ALA A 235 1.02 16.68 -15.45
CA ALA A 235 -0.43 16.87 -15.56
C ALA A 235 -1.23 15.60 -15.98
N PRO A 236 -0.70 14.69 -16.80
CA PRO A 236 -1.40 13.45 -17.11
C PRO A 236 -1.78 12.63 -15.86
N VAL A 237 -0.97 12.67 -14.79
CA VAL A 237 -1.22 11.90 -13.57
C VAL A 237 -2.54 12.30 -12.89
N PRO A 238 -2.75 13.56 -12.47
CA PRO A 238 -4.02 13.95 -11.84
C PRO A 238 -5.22 13.86 -12.80
N VAL A 239 -5.03 14.11 -14.09
CA VAL A 239 -6.10 13.97 -15.11
C VAL A 239 -6.56 12.52 -15.21
N LEU A 240 -5.62 11.56 -15.35
CA LEU A 240 -5.95 10.14 -15.43
C LEU A 240 -6.51 9.63 -14.09
N THR A 241 -6.01 10.12 -12.95
CA THR A 241 -6.59 9.84 -11.63
C THR A 241 -8.06 10.24 -11.58
N GLY A 242 -8.39 11.45 -12.05
CA GLY A 242 -9.77 11.94 -12.14
C GLY A 242 -10.66 11.10 -13.05
N VAL A 243 -10.15 10.70 -14.21
CA VAL A 243 -10.87 9.80 -15.14
C VAL A 243 -11.14 8.46 -14.49
N VAL A 244 -10.14 7.84 -13.87
CA VAL A 244 -10.28 6.56 -13.17
C VAL A 244 -11.28 6.68 -12.00
N ALA A 245 -11.21 7.76 -11.23
CA ALA A 245 -12.16 8.02 -10.14
C ALA A 245 -13.61 8.09 -10.64
N ILE A 246 -13.88 8.81 -11.73
CA ILE A 246 -15.20 8.88 -12.34
C ILE A 246 -15.65 7.50 -12.84
N MET A 247 -14.76 6.75 -13.49
CA MET A 247 -15.06 5.40 -13.96
C MET A 247 -15.35 4.45 -12.80
N LEU A 248 -14.63 4.56 -11.67
CA LEU A 248 -14.83 3.78 -10.46
C LEU A 248 -16.21 4.06 -9.86
N LEU A 249 -16.56 5.31 -9.64
CA LEU A 249 -17.86 5.71 -9.09
C LEU A 249 -19.02 5.24 -9.99
N ARG A 250 -18.88 5.37 -11.31
CA ARG A 250 -19.87 4.86 -12.27
C ARG A 250 -19.96 3.33 -12.24
N SER A 251 -18.83 2.62 -12.12
CA SER A 251 -18.83 1.14 -12.08
C SER A 251 -19.47 0.58 -10.80
N LEU A 252 -19.39 1.33 -9.69
CA LEU A 252 -20.06 0.99 -8.43
C LEU A 252 -21.59 1.27 -8.48
N SER A 253 -22.04 2.16 -9.34
CA SER A 253 -23.46 2.45 -9.54
C SER A 253 -24.16 1.45 -10.47
N VAL A 254 -23.41 0.81 -11.37
CA VAL A 254 -23.88 -0.25 -12.26
C VAL A 254 -23.40 -1.59 -11.67
N GLU A 255 -24.22 -2.64 -11.72
CA GLU A 255 -23.90 -3.95 -11.13
C GLU A 255 -22.77 -4.68 -11.89
N ARG A 256 -21.57 -4.11 -11.85
CA ARG A 256 -20.34 -4.74 -12.34
C ARG A 256 -19.63 -5.46 -11.17
N HIS A 257 -19.14 -6.68 -11.38
CA HIS A 257 -18.55 -7.47 -10.30
C HIS A 257 -17.03 -7.21 -10.12
N SER A 258 -16.21 -7.40 -11.13
CA SER A 258 -14.74 -7.26 -11.03
C SER A 258 -14.20 -5.88 -11.40
N LYS A 259 -14.91 -5.13 -12.25
CA LYS A 259 -14.44 -3.83 -12.75
C LYS A 259 -14.11 -2.81 -11.67
N PRO A 260 -14.88 -2.69 -10.54
CA PRO A 260 -14.54 -1.77 -9.46
C PRO A 260 -13.16 -2.06 -8.86
N PHE A 261 -12.80 -3.32 -8.66
CA PHE A 261 -11.50 -3.70 -8.09
C PHE A 261 -10.33 -3.26 -8.99
N TRP A 262 -10.40 -3.54 -10.30
CA TRP A 262 -9.36 -3.13 -11.24
C TRP A 262 -9.22 -1.60 -11.34
N LEU A 263 -10.31 -0.86 -11.23
CA LEU A 263 -10.28 0.61 -11.20
C LEU A 263 -9.71 1.13 -9.88
N SER A 264 -9.94 0.45 -8.75
CA SER A 264 -9.30 0.79 -7.49
C SER A 264 -7.78 0.57 -7.55
N LEU A 265 -7.32 -0.53 -8.16
CA LEU A 265 -5.89 -0.76 -8.41
C LEU A 265 -5.28 0.33 -9.30
N ALA A 266 -5.99 0.74 -10.36
CA ALA A 266 -5.55 1.83 -11.23
C ALA A 266 -5.46 3.17 -10.46
N LEU A 267 -6.41 3.44 -9.55
CA LEU A 267 -6.37 4.62 -8.69
C LEU A 267 -5.12 4.63 -7.81
N PHE A 268 -4.78 3.49 -7.21
CA PHE A 268 -3.55 3.34 -6.42
C PHE A 268 -2.29 3.49 -7.28
N PHE A 269 -2.29 2.94 -8.49
CA PHE A 269 -1.18 3.11 -9.42
C PHE A 269 -0.90 4.58 -9.73
N PHE A 270 -1.93 5.35 -10.08
CA PHE A 270 -1.76 6.79 -10.35
C PHE A 270 -1.42 7.58 -9.08
N GLY A 271 -1.94 7.19 -7.91
CA GLY A 271 -1.52 7.74 -6.63
C GLY A 271 -0.02 7.52 -6.40
N MET A 272 0.47 6.28 -6.59
CA MET A 272 1.90 5.95 -6.47
C MET A 272 2.76 6.68 -7.50
N ALA A 273 2.29 6.79 -8.74
CA ALA A 273 2.97 7.58 -9.76
C ALA A 273 3.10 9.06 -9.35
N GLY A 274 2.04 9.63 -8.77
CA GLY A 274 2.08 11.00 -8.24
C GLY A 274 3.08 11.17 -7.10
N LEU A 275 3.17 10.19 -6.19
CA LEU A 275 4.19 10.17 -5.13
C LEU A 275 5.60 10.08 -5.71
N GLY A 276 5.82 9.20 -6.68
CA GLY A 276 7.10 9.07 -7.38
C GLY A 276 7.52 10.37 -8.05
N VAL A 277 6.60 11.03 -8.76
CA VAL A 277 6.84 12.35 -9.36
C VAL A 277 7.21 13.39 -8.30
N THR A 278 6.49 13.40 -7.17
CA THR A 278 6.73 14.36 -6.08
C THR A 278 8.11 14.17 -5.46
N MET A 279 8.49 12.93 -5.17
CA MET A 279 9.74 12.64 -4.45
C MET A 279 10.98 12.66 -5.35
N TRP A 280 10.86 12.34 -6.64
CA TRP A 280 12.03 12.25 -7.52
C TRP A 280 12.89 13.52 -7.51
N PRO A 281 14.23 13.42 -7.44
CA PRO A 281 15.06 12.20 -7.41
C PRO A 281 15.41 11.71 -5.99
N PHE A 282 14.69 12.18 -4.97
CA PHE A 282 15.00 11.87 -3.57
C PHE A 282 14.40 10.53 -3.16
N VAL A 283 15.21 9.71 -2.48
CA VAL A 283 14.72 8.56 -1.73
C VAL A 283 14.30 8.98 -0.32
N VAL A 284 14.96 10.02 0.24
CA VAL A 284 14.58 10.68 1.50
C VAL A 284 14.58 12.20 1.27
N PRO A 285 13.42 12.81 0.97
CA PRO A 285 13.34 14.26 0.78
C PRO A 285 13.70 15.04 2.04
N PRO A 286 14.34 16.21 1.91
CA PRO A 286 15.03 16.74 0.76
C PRO A 286 16.51 16.34 0.72
N GLY A 287 16.97 15.59 1.73
CA GLY A 287 18.37 15.44 2.08
C GLY A 287 19.14 14.39 1.28
N LEU A 288 18.48 13.32 0.79
CA LEU A 288 19.16 12.21 0.14
C LEU A 288 18.52 11.86 -1.20
N THR A 289 19.28 11.98 -2.27
CA THR A 289 18.90 11.43 -3.57
C THR A 289 19.11 9.90 -3.61
N ILE A 290 18.56 9.26 -4.64
CA ILE A 290 18.76 7.82 -4.84
C ILE A 290 20.26 7.49 -5.00
N TRP A 291 21.05 8.36 -5.61
CA TRP A 291 22.49 8.17 -5.82
C TRP A 291 23.29 8.34 -4.52
N ASP A 292 22.91 9.30 -3.65
CA ASP A 292 23.59 9.54 -2.36
C ASP A 292 23.41 8.36 -1.41
N ALA A 293 22.27 7.67 -1.50
CA ALA A 293 21.90 6.56 -0.63
C ALA A 293 22.30 5.19 -1.18
N ALA A 294 22.74 5.12 -2.43
CA ALA A 294 22.97 3.88 -3.14
C ALA A 294 24.14 3.05 -2.56
N ALA A 295 23.96 1.74 -2.56
CA ALA A 295 25.03 0.79 -2.30
C ALA A 295 26.09 0.81 -3.43
N PRO A 296 27.31 0.32 -3.19
CA PRO A 296 28.33 0.23 -4.23
C PRO A 296 27.84 -0.55 -5.45
N GLU A 297 28.24 -0.12 -6.65
CA GLU A 297 27.78 -0.68 -7.92
C GLU A 297 27.96 -2.20 -8.02
N ARG A 298 29.07 -2.74 -7.51
CA ARG A 298 29.32 -4.19 -7.48
C ARG A 298 28.28 -4.94 -6.66
N SER A 299 27.85 -4.38 -5.54
CA SER A 299 26.81 -4.96 -4.69
C SER A 299 25.45 -4.91 -5.39
N GLN A 300 25.13 -3.77 -6.02
CA GLN A 300 23.90 -3.61 -6.80
C GLN A 300 23.82 -4.64 -7.93
N MET A 301 24.92 -4.83 -8.69
CA MET A 301 24.98 -5.80 -9.79
C MET A 301 24.80 -7.23 -9.28
N PHE A 302 25.50 -7.62 -8.21
CA PHE A 302 25.38 -8.95 -7.62
C PHE A 302 23.93 -9.28 -7.20
N MET A 303 23.29 -8.34 -6.51
CA MET A 303 21.90 -8.49 -6.08
C MET A 303 20.92 -8.52 -7.25
N LEU A 304 21.20 -7.73 -8.32
CA LEU A 304 20.33 -7.67 -9.49
C LEU A 304 20.25 -9.03 -10.19
N VAL A 305 21.34 -9.80 -10.25
CA VAL A 305 21.32 -11.18 -10.80
C VAL A 305 20.36 -12.05 -9.98
N GLY A 306 20.39 -11.97 -8.65
CA GLY A 306 19.47 -12.72 -7.80
C GLY A 306 18.01 -12.33 -8.04
N VAL A 307 17.71 -11.03 -8.05
CA VAL A 307 16.35 -10.50 -8.26
C VAL A 307 15.84 -10.81 -9.67
N ALA A 308 16.69 -10.74 -10.69
CA ALA A 308 16.33 -11.08 -12.08
C ALA A 308 15.85 -12.53 -12.25
N ILE A 309 16.29 -13.43 -11.38
CA ILE A 309 15.85 -14.84 -11.36
C ILE A 309 14.61 -15.01 -10.45
N THR A 310 14.68 -14.51 -9.23
CA THR A 310 13.66 -14.78 -8.20
C THR A 310 12.37 -14.02 -8.44
N MET A 311 12.43 -12.75 -8.87
CA MET A 311 11.26 -11.91 -9.07
C MET A 311 10.29 -12.42 -10.13
N PRO A 312 10.74 -12.85 -11.35
CA PRO A 312 9.86 -13.51 -12.31
C PRO A 312 9.20 -14.78 -11.79
N LEU A 313 9.92 -15.58 -11.00
CA LEU A 313 9.36 -16.80 -10.38
C LEU A 313 8.27 -16.45 -9.37
N ILE A 314 8.52 -15.44 -8.52
CA ILE A 314 7.54 -14.95 -7.54
C ILE A 314 6.29 -14.43 -8.25
N ILE A 315 6.45 -13.59 -9.28
CA ILE A 315 5.33 -13.07 -10.08
C ILE A 315 4.55 -14.21 -10.72
N ALA A 316 5.24 -15.20 -11.30
CA ALA A 316 4.61 -16.33 -11.98
C ALA A 316 3.77 -17.18 -11.02
N TYR A 317 4.31 -17.58 -9.86
CA TYR A 317 3.53 -18.37 -8.90
C TYR A 317 2.40 -17.56 -8.25
N THR A 318 2.62 -16.28 -7.99
CA THR A 318 1.57 -15.39 -7.48
C THR A 318 0.43 -15.29 -8.49
N ALA A 319 0.73 -15.01 -9.76
CA ALA A 319 -0.27 -14.98 -10.82
C ALA A 319 -1.01 -16.32 -10.95
N TRP A 320 -0.30 -17.43 -10.82
CA TRP A 320 -0.88 -18.76 -10.81
C TRP A 320 -1.85 -18.95 -9.63
N ALA A 321 -1.47 -18.58 -8.41
CA ALA A 321 -2.33 -18.67 -7.24
C ALA A 321 -3.63 -17.86 -7.44
N TYR A 322 -3.53 -16.61 -7.89
CA TYR A 322 -4.70 -15.80 -8.18
C TYR A 322 -5.57 -16.36 -9.32
N TRP A 323 -4.96 -17.01 -10.30
CA TRP A 323 -5.71 -17.66 -11.38
C TRP A 323 -6.46 -18.90 -10.91
N VAL A 324 -5.85 -19.70 -10.04
CA VAL A 324 -6.50 -20.91 -9.45
C VAL A 324 -7.69 -20.48 -8.59
N PHE A 325 -7.53 -19.47 -7.74
CA PHE A 325 -8.57 -19.02 -6.81
C PHE A 325 -9.41 -17.84 -7.33
N ARG A 326 -9.54 -17.67 -8.65
CA ARG A 326 -10.27 -16.55 -9.26
C ARG A 326 -11.78 -16.57 -9.07
N GLY A 327 -12.38 -17.70 -8.67
CA GLY A 327 -13.82 -17.90 -8.51
C GLY A 327 -14.45 -17.09 -7.35
N LYS A 328 -15.74 -17.23 -7.19
CA LYS A 328 -16.48 -16.81 -5.98
C LYS A 328 -16.06 -17.69 -4.79
N VAL A 329 -16.18 -17.14 -3.59
CA VAL A 329 -15.93 -17.91 -2.36
C VAL A 329 -17.00 -18.99 -2.22
N ALA A 330 -16.58 -20.24 -2.09
CA ALA A 330 -17.50 -21.35 -1.81
C ALA A 330 -18.03 -21.28 -0.37
N ASP A 331 -19.24 -21.84 -0.16
CA ASP A 331 -19.82 -21.91 1.19
C ASP A 331 -19.07 -22.93 2.09
N GLU A 332 -18.41 -23.93 1.48
CA GLU A 332 -17.48 -24.84 2.16
C GLU A 332 -16.17 -24.06 2.41
N GLY A 333 -15.87 -23.81 3.68
CA GLY A 333 -14.70 -23.07 4.09
C GLY A 333 -13.39 -23.74 3.68
N TYR A 334 -12.31 -22.98 3.72
CA TYR A 334 -10.94 -23.41 3.41
C TYR A 334 -10.30 -24.28 4.51
N HIS A 335 -11.12 -24.80 5.43
CA HIS A 335 -10.71 -25.57 6.61
C HIS A 335 -11.19 -27.01 6.57
#